data_f9c80c0c2a9d948541b22cd4ed431b0d
#
_entry.id   f9c80c0c2a9d948541b22cd4ed431b0d
#
_cell.length_a   1.000
_cell.length_b   1.000
_cell.length_c   1.000
_cell.angle_alpha   90.00
_cell.angle_beta   90.00
_cell.angle_gamma   90.00
#
_symmetry.space_group_name_H-M   'P 1'
#
loop_
_entity.id
_entity.type
_entity.pdbx_description
1 polymer ?
#
loop_
_entity_poly.entity_id
_entity_poly.type
_entity_poly.pdbx_seq_one_letter_code
_entity_poly.pdbx_strand_id
1 'polypeptide(L)'
;MSTLLAQFVNLLGAVLLILAFAMISQRRILSLIHLFTLQGMTLALATAVVGYVTTQPHLYLSAALTLVLKVLLIPYLLHRIIDRLQIRWDIERLINIPTTMLIGILVVIFAFNLAMPISRMSLKLASGTLGIALACVLLSFLMMITRSKAVPQVIGFLSMENGLFFAATAATYGMPMVVELGIALDVLIGVLILGVFMFQIREQFDSLDIRHLEKLKED
;
A
#
# COMPACT_ATOMS: atom_id res chain seq x y z
N MET A 1 25.71 -10.63 -7.85
CA MET A 1 24.60 -10.00 -8.59
C MET A 1 25.18 -9.28 -9.81
N SER A 2 24.71 -9.54 -11.02
CA SER A 2 25.12 -8.72 -12.14
C SER A 2 24.69 -7.27 -11.85
N THR A 3 25.55 -6.30 -12.12
CA THR A 3 25.32 -4.87 -11.88
C THR A 3 23.98 -4.39 -12.50
N LEU A 4 23.61 -4.96 -13.64
CA LEU A 4 22.36 -4.65 -14.35
C LEU A 4 21.10 -5.05 -13.56
N LEU A 5 21.08 -6.23 -12.93
CA LEU A 5 19.91 -6.69 -12.16
C LEU A 5 19.73 -5.88 -10.87
N ALA A 6 20.82 -5.49 -10.21
CA ALA A 6 20.75 -4.60 -9.06
C ALA A 6 20.21 -3.21 -9.45
N GLN A 7 20.64 -2.68 -10.59
CA GLN A 7 20.13 -1.41 -11.13
C GLN A 7 18.63 -1.52 -11.46
N PHE A 8 18.18 -2.67 -11.98
CA PHE A 8 16.77 -2.89 -12.29
C PHE A 8 15.89 -2.94 -11.03
N VAL A 9 16.35 -3.59 -9.96
CA VAL A 9 15.63 -3.58 -8.66
C VAL A 9 15.58 -2.15 -8.10
N ASN A 10 16.66 -1.38 -8.20
CA ASN A 10 16.65 0.02 -7.78
C ASN A 10 15.70 0.89 -8.62
N LEU A 11 15.61 0.63 -9.93
CA LEU A 11 14.65 1.29 -10.82
C LEU A 11 13.21 1.00 -10.38
N LEU A 12 12.89 -0.27 -10.11
CA LEU A 12 11.56 -0.67 -9.62
C LEU A 12 11.26 -0.03 -8.26
N GLY A 13 12.25 0.06 -7.37
CA GLY A 13 12.13 0.82 -6.12
C GLY A 13 11.81 2.30 -6.36
N ALA A 14 12.51 2.95 -7.30
CA ALA A 14 12.21 4.33 -7.66
C ALA A 14 10.79 4.51 -8.20
N VAL A 15 10.29 3.56 -9.01
CA VAL A 15 8.89 3.54 -9.47
C VAL A 15 7.94 3.40 -8.30
N LEU A 16 8.22 2.51 -7.32
CA LEU A 16 7.41 2.38 -6.10
C LEU A 16 7.33 3.71 -5.34
N LEU A 17 8.45 4.42 -5.20
CA LEU A 17 8.50 5.72 -4.53
C LEU A 17 7.67 6.78 -5.29
N ILE A 18 7.81 6.85 -6.61
CA ILE A 18 7.02 7.77 -7.45
C ILE A 18 5.54 7.48 -7.31
N LEU A 19 5.12 6.21 -7.32
CA LEU A 19 3.72 5.82 -7.13
C LEU A 19 3.20 6.17 -5.74
N ALA A 20 3.99 5.94 -4.68
CA ALA A 20 3.64 6.34 -3.32
C ALA A 20 3.47 7.87 -3.21
N PHE A 21 4.36 8.63 -3.84
CA PHE A 21 4.26 10.09 -3.89
C PHE A 21 3.06 10.57 -4.72
N ALA A 22 2.78 9.92 -5.85
CA ALA A 22 1.62 10.22 -6.69
C ALA A 22 0.29 9.97 -5.95
N MET A 23 0.22 8.94 -5.08
CA MET A 23 -0.97 8.62 -4.29
C MET A 23 -1.37 9.74 -3.33
N ILE A 24 -0.40 10.47 -2.76
CA ILE A 24 -0.67 11.61 -1.87
C ILE A 24 -1.39 12.74 -2.61
N SER A 25 -1.09 12.95 -3.89
CA SER A 25 -1.65 14.03 -4.70
C SER A 25 -3.07 13.74 -5.22
N GLN A 26 -3.55 12.48 -5.13
CA GLN A 26 -4.82 12.08 -5.74
C GLN A 26 -6.04 12.70 -5.06
N ARG A 27 -7.01 13.07 -5.88
CA ARG A 27 -8.31 13.62 -5.45
C ARG A 27 -9.44 12.59 -5.55
N ARG A 28 -9.29 11.61 -6.44
CA ARG A 28 -10.33 10.63 -6.74
C ARG A 28 -9.93 9.26 -6.17
N ILE A 29 -10.87 8.61 -5.51
CA ILE A 29 -10.66 7.27 -4.92
C ILE A 29 -10.27 6.24 -5.99
N LEU A 30 -10.90 6.28 -7.17
CA LEU A 30 -10.57 5.36 -8.26
C LEU A 30 -9.12 5.50 -8.74
N SER A 31 -8.64 6.75 -8.93
CA SER A 31 -7.26 6.98 -9.32
C SER A 31 -6.28 6.47 -8.25
N LEU A 32 -6.69 6.58 -6.97
CA LEU A 32 -5.91 6.06 -5.86
C LEU A 32 -5.79 4.54 -5.90
N ILE A 33 -6.91 3.84 -6.19
CA ILE A 33 -6.92 2.38 -6.35
C ILE A 33 -6.04 1.95 -7.53
N HIS A 34 -6.10 2.64 -8.67
CA HIS A 34 -5.25 2.34 -9.83
C HIS A 34 -3.77 2.51 -9.51
N LEU A 35 -3.38 3.58 -8.81
CA LEU A 35 -1.99 3.77 -8.39
C LEU A 35 -1.52 2.69 -7.40
N PHE A 36 -2.38 2.29 -6.48
CA PHE A 36 -2.11 1.17 -5.59
C PHE A 36 -1.92 -0.15 -6.36
N THR A 37 -2.77 -0.42 -7.35
CA THR A 37 -2.64 -1.59 -8.24
C THR A 37 -1.31 -1.59 -8.99
N LEU A 38 -0.90 -0.44 -9.53
CA LEU A 38 0.40 -0.28 -10.20
C LEU A 38 1.57 -0.48 -9.21
N GLN A 39 1.43 0.00 -7.97
CA GLN A 39 2.42 -0.22 -6.92
C GLN A 39 2.55 -1.71 -6.59
N GLY A 40 1.43 -2.44 -6.46
CA GLY A 40 1.41 -3.88 -6.27
C GLY A 40 2.07 -4.66 -7.43
N MET A 41 1.79 -4.27 -8.69
CA MET A 41 2.45 -4.83 -9.87
C MET A 41 3.97 -4.63 -9.83
N THR A 42 4.41 -3.40 -9.51
CA THR A 42 5.83 -3.06 -9.42
C THR A 42 6.52 -3.88 -8.33
N LEU A 43 5.86 -4.07 -7.19
CA LEU A 43 6.36 -4.89 -6.09
C LEU A 43 6.47 -6.37 -6.49
N ALA A 44 5.44 -6.93 -7.11
CA ALA A 44 5.45 -8.32 -7.60
C ALA A 44 6.59 -8.55 -8.61
N LEU A 45 6.80 -7.60 -9.52
CA LEU A 45 7.89 -7.66 -10.48
C LEU A 45 9.26 -7.59 -9.78
N ALA A 46 9.42 -6.68 -8.80
CA ALA A 46 10.66 -6.57 -8.02
C ALA A 46 10.96 -7.88 -7.27
N THR A 47 9.95 -8.48 -6.64
CA THR A 47 10.07 -9.77 -5.93
C THR A 47 10.45 -10.90 -6.88
N ALA A 48 9.84 -10.96 -8.08
CA ALA A 48 10.16 -11.96 -9.09
C ALA A 48 11.62 -11.82 -9.59
N VAL A 49 12.08 -10.59 -9.81
CA VAL A 49 13.48 -10.33 -10.22
C VAL A 49 14.45 -10.73 -9.12
N VAL A 50 14.16 -10.44 -7.85
CA VAL A 50 14.99 -10.90 -6.73
C VAL A 50 14.99 -12.43 -6.66
N GLY A 51 13.84 -13.09 -6.86
CA GLY A 51 13.73 -14.54 -6.93
C GLY A 51 14.60 -15.16 -8.02
N TYR A 52 14.63 -14.53 -9.19
CA TYR A 52 15.51 -14.96 -10.30
C TYR A 52 16.99 -14.86 -9.94
N VAL A 53 17.39 -13.75 -9.31
CA VAL A 53 18.79 -13.51 -8.93
C VAL A 53 19.27 -14.42 -7.81
N THR A 54 18.38 -14.71 -6.85
CA THR A 54 18.71 -15.51 -5.66
C THR A 54 18.44 -17.00 -5.87
N THR A 55 17.88 -17.39 -7.03
CA THR A 55 17.50 -18.78 -7.36
C THR A 55 16.57 -19.41 -6.33
N GLN A 56 15.70 -18.61 -5.71
CA GLN A 56 14.82 -19.05 -4.64
C GLN A 56 13.37 -19.21 -5.15
N PRO A 57 12.85 -20.46 -5.29
CA PRO A 57 11.55 -20.73 -5.90
C PRO A 57 10.36 -20.16 -5.09
N HIS A 58 10.47 -20.05 -3.77
CA HIS A 58 9.40 -19.49 -2.93
C HIS A 58 9.12 -17.99 -3.22
N LEU A 59 10.08 -17.23 -3.73
CA LEU A 59 9.87 -15.83 -4.13
C LEU A 59 8.95 -15.71 -5.35
N TYR A 60 8.94 -16.68 -6.25
CA TYR A 60 7.98 -16.68 -7.36
C TYR A 60 6.55 -16.92 -6.86
N LEU A 61 6.39 -17.80 -5.86
CA LEU A 61 5.10 -18.01 -5.21
C LEU A 61 4.63 -16.71 -4.53
N SER A 62 5.52 -16.04 -3.80
CA SER A 62 5.23 -14.75 -3.19
C SER A 62 4.87 -13.68 -4.21
N ALA A 63 5.61 -13.57 -5.31
CA ALA A 63 5.31 -12.62 -6.38
C ALA A 63 3.93 -12.91 -7.02
N ALA A 64 3.62 -14.20 -7.27
CA ALA A 64 2.32 -14.60 -7.79
C ALA A 64 1.18 -14.28 -6.80
N LEU A 65 1.39 -14.53 -5.51
CA LEU A 65 0.41 -14.23 -4.48
C LEU A 65 0.19 -12.71 -4.33
N THR A 66 1.25 -11.91 -4.33
CA THR A 66 1.20 -10.45 -4.34
C THR A 66 0.40 -9.95 -5.55
N LEU A 67 0.60 -10.55 -6.72
CA LEU A 67 -0.12 -10.20 -7.93
C LEU A 67 -1.62 -10.53 -7.80
N VAL A 68 -1.96 -11.73 -7.32
CA VAL A 68 -3.36 -12.13 -7.14
C VAL A 68 -4.06 -11.29 -6.07
N LEU A 69 -3.43 -11.10 -4.91
CA LEU A 69 -4.05 -10.38 -3.79
C LEU A 69 -4.10 -8.86 -4.04
N LYS A 70 -2.95 -8.24 -4.34
CA LYS A 70 -2.83 -6.77 -4.38
C LYS A 70 -3.23 -6.16 -5.72
N VAL A 71 -3.12 -6.91 -6.83
CA VAL A 71 -3.46 -6.40 -8.16
C VAL A 71 -4.87 -6.78 -8.58
N LEU A 72 -5.36 -7.96 -8.20
CA LEU A 72 -6.68 -8.44 -8.60
C LEU A 72 -7.70 -8.35 -7.46
N LEU A 73 -7.46 -9.04 -6.34
CA LEU A 73 -8.47 -9.23 -5.29
C LEU A 73 -8.79 -7.93 -4.55
N ILE A 74 -7.79 -7.25 -4.01
CA ILE A 74 -8.01 -6.04 -3.21
C ILE A 74 -8.62 -4.91 -4.05
N PRO A 75 -8.13 -4.55 -5.24
CA PRO A 75 -8.78 -3.56 -6.07
C PRO A 75 -10.20 -3.94 -6.46
N TYR A 76 -10.47 -5.20 -6.79
CA TYR A 76 -11.81 -5.69 -7.07
C TYR A 76 -12.76 -5.50 -5.86
N LEU A 77 -12.32 -5.88 -4.66
CA LEU A 77 -13.09 -5.69 -3.43
C LEU A 77 -13.36 -4.21 -3.16
N LEU A 78 -12.34 -3.34 -3.31
CA LEU A 78 -12.48 -1.91 -3.10
C LEU A 78 -13.46 -1.28 -4.10
N HIS A 79 -13.40 -1.64 -5.38
CA HIS A 79 -14.38 -1.19 -6.37
C HIS A 79 -15.79 -1.61 -5.98
N ARG A 80 -15.98 -2.88 -5.60
CA ARG A 80 -17.28 -3.41 -5.21
C ARG A 80 -17.85 -2.73 -3.95
N ILE A 81 -16.98 -2.38 -2.99
CA ILE A 81 -17.37 -1.63 -1.79
C ILE A 81 -17.83 -0.22 -2.18
N ILE A 82 -17.07 0.49 -3.01
CA ILE A 82 -17.37 1.85 -3.45
C ILE A 82 -18.70 1.89 -4.19
N ASP A 83 -18.92 0.95 -5.09
CA ASP A 83 -20.14 0.88 -5.91
C ASP A 83 -21.38 0.57 -5.04
N ARG A 84 -21.26 -0.34 -4.06
CA ARG A 84 -22.38 -0.70 -3.17
C ARG A 84 -22.73 0.38 -2.17
N LEU A 85 -21.73 1.05 -1.61
CA LEU A 85 -21.93 2.08 -0.60
C LEU A 85 -22.21 3.47 -1.20
N GLN A 86 -22.23 3.60 -2.54
CA GLN A 86 -22.40 4.88 -3.25
C GLN A 86 -21.52 5.98 -2.67
N ILE A 87 -20.28 5.64 -2.27
CA ILE A 87 -19.35 6.56 -1.66
C ILE A 87 -19.03 7.66 -2.67
N ARG A 88 -19.14 8.92 -2.26
CA ARG A 88 -18.73 10.06 -3.08
C ARG A 88 -17.29 9.90 -3.53
N TRP A 89 -17.06 10.06 -4.83
CA TRP A 89 -15.77 9.86 -5.50
C TRP A 89 -14.65 10.77 -5.02
N ASP A 90 -15.00 11.85 -4.31
CA ASP A 90 -14.05 12.84 -3.82
C ASP A 90 -13.46 12.44 -2.47
N ILE A 91 -12.14 12.52 -2.40
CA ILE A 91 -11.37 12.27 -1.17
C ILE A 91 -11.39 13.56 -0.33
N GLU A 92 -12.05 13.52 0.82
CA GLU A 92 -11.91 14.58 1.83
C GLU A 92 -10.51 14.56 2.44
N ARG A 93 -9.94 15.75 2.56
CA ARG A 93 -8.59 15.95 3.05
C ARG A 93 -8.57 16.95 4.17
N LEU A 94 -7.73 16.68 5.16
CA LEU A 94 -7.49 17.59 6.26
C LEU A 94 -6.54 18.73 5.86
N ILE A 95 -5.68 18.50 4.87
CA ILE A 95 -4.63 19.44 4.44
C ILE A 95 -4.66 19.59 2.91
N ASN A 96 -4.33 20.77 2.40
CA ASN A 96 -4.25 21.07 0.98
C ASN A 96 -3.15 20.27 0.28
N ILE A 97 -3.37 19.89 -1.00
CA ILE A 97 -2.41 19.10 -1.77
C ILE A 97 -1.01 19.73 -1.83
N PRO A 98 -0.84 21.01 -2.17
CA PRO A 98 0.50 21.60 -2.25
C PRO A 98 1.27 21.46 -0.94
N THR A 99 0.60 21.71 0.19
CA THR A 99 1.21 21.56 1.52
C THR A 99 1.58 20.11 1.82
N THR A 100 0.70 19.16 1.50
CA THR A 100 0.97 17.74 1.70
C THR A 100 2.14 17.26 0.83
N MET A 101 2.22 17.73 -0.42
CA MET A 101 3.35 17.41 -1.31
C MET A 101 4.67 17.99 -0.80
N LEU A 102 4.64 19.23 -0.29
CA LEU A 102 5.84 19.87 0.30
C LEU A 102 6.32 19.06 1.53
N ILE A 103 5.41 18.70 2.42
CA ILE A 103 5.72 17.81 3.55
C ILE A 103 6.24 16.47 3.05
N GLY A 104 5.64 15.91 2.00
CA GLY A 104 6.10 14.66 1.37
C GLY A 104 7.55 14.73 0.88
N ILE A 105 7.97 15.84 0.26
CA ILE A 105 9.36 16.05 -0.15
C ILE A 105 10.28 16.04 1.06
N LEU A 106 9.93 16.77 2.13
CA LEU A 106 10.72 16.81 3.37
C LEU A 106 10.83 15.42 4.01
N VAL A 107 9.73 14.66 4.00
CA VAL A 107 9.69 13.27 4.49
C VAL A 107 10.60 12.36 3.69
N VAL A 108 10.64 12.49 2.36
CA VAL A 108 11.56 11.72 1.50
C VAL A 108 13.01 12.07 1.82
N ILE A 109 13.35 13.36 1.93
CA ILE A 109 14.71 13.80 2.31
C ILE A 109 15.08 13.22 3.68
N PHE A 110 14.18 13.29 4.65
CA PHE A 110 14.37 12.73 5.98
C PHE A 110 14.62 11.22 5.93
N ALA A 111 13.82 10.47 5.15
CA ALA A 111 13.96 9.02 4.99
C ALA A 111 15.34 8.63 4.47
N PHE A 112 15.84 9.33 3.43
CA PHE A 112 17.16 9.05 2.88
C PHE A 112 18.28 9.40 3.86
N ASN A 113 18.15 10.51 4.59
CA ASN A 113 19.12 10.87 5.61
C ASN A 113 19.18 9.85 6.76
N LEU A 114 18.01 9.32 7.18
CA LEU A 114 17.92 8.30 8.22
C LEU A 114 18.45 6.94 7.74
N ALA A 115 18.27 6.61 6.47
CA ALA A 115 18.75 5.36 5.90
C ALA A 115 20.27 5.32 5.68
N MET A 116 20.93 6.46 5.47
CA MET A 116 22.37 6.56 5.19
C MET A 116 23.26 5.87 6.25
N PRO A 117 23.16 6.17 7.55
CA PRO A 117 24.01 5.53 8.55
C PRO A 117 23.77 4.04 8.66
N ILE A 118 22.51 3.59 8.54
CA ILE A 118 22.14 2.18 8.62
C ILE A 118 22.73 1.39 7.45
N SER A 119 22.68 1.96 6.24
CA SER A 119 23.22 1.30 5.04
C SER A 119 24.76 1.18 5.05
N ARG A 120 25.46 2.10 5.70
CA ARG A 120 26.92 2.01 5.87
C ARG A 120 27.36 0.87 6.82
N MET A 121 26.48 0.49 7.73
CA MET A 121 26.72 -0.63 8.66
C MET A 121 26.44 -1.99 8.02
N SER A 122 25.68 -2.03 6.94
CA SER A 122 25.25 -3.26 6.27
C SER A 122 26.03 -3.47 4.97
N LEU A 123 26.94 -4.44 4.95
CA LEU A 123 27.73 -4.80 3.76
C LEU A 123 26.87 -5.30 2.56
N LYS A 124 25.60 -5.60 2.77
CA LYS A 124 24.72 -6.27 1.79
C LYS A 124 23.60 -5.40 1.23
N LEU A 125 23.18 -4.34 1.92
CA LEU A 125 22.11 -3.46 1.43
C LEU A 125 22.69 -2.35 0.56
N ALA A 126 22.14 -2.21 -0.65
CA ALA A 126 22.35 -1.00 -1.43
C ALA A 126 21.71 0.17 -0.67
N SER A 127 22.49 1.18 -0.34
CA SER A 127 22.06 2.35 0.47
C SER A 127 20.80 3.04 -0.08
N GLY A 128 20.60 3.00 -1.39
CA GLY A 128 19.43 3.55 -2.06
C GLY A 128 18.14 2.79 -1.77
N THR A 129 18.19 1.46 -1.71
CA THR A 129 17.00 0.61 -1.57
C THR A 129 16.31 0.80 -0.21
N LEU A 130 17.09 0.88 0.87
CA LEU A 130 16.54 1.13 2.21
C LEU A 130 15.93 2.53 2.32
N GLY A 131 16.57 3.55 1.74
CA GLY A 131 16.05 4.91 1.70
C GLY A 131 14.73 5.00 0.95
N ILE A 132 14.63 4.33 -0.20
CA ILE A 132 13.39 4.25 -1.00
C ILE A 132 12.28 3.57 -0.19
N ALA A 133 12.57 2.42 0.42
CA ALA A 133 11.58 1.68 1.19
C ALA A 133 11.05 2.49 2.38
N LEU A 134 11.95 3.11 3.15
CA LEU A 134 11.61 3.96 4.28
C LEU A 134 10.79 5.19 3.82
N ALA A 135 11.15 5.80 2.68
CA ALA A 135 10.39 6.89 2.10
C ALA A 135 8.97 6.46 1.71
N CYS A 136 8.80 5.28 1.09
CA CYS A 136 7.48 4.72 0.77
C CYS A 136 6.63 4.52 2.04
N VAL A 137 7.21 3.97 3.10
CA VAL A 137 6.53 3.77 4.39
C VAL A 137 6.08 5.10 4.99
N LEU A 138 6.97 6.08 5.08
CA LEU A 138 6.66 7.38 5.68
C LEU A 138 5.67 8.20 4.84
N LEU A 139 5.74 8.14 3.50
CA LEU A 139 4.75 8.76 2.62
C LEU A 139 3.36 8.13 2.80
N SER A 140 3.30 6.82 2.99
CA SER A 140 2.05 6.10 3.24
C SER A 140 1.46 6.48 4.61
N PHE A 141 2.28 6.66 5.64
CA PHE A 141 1.85 7.22 6.91
C PHE A 141 1.31 8.66 6.75
N LEU A 142 2.03 9.50 6.01
CA LEU A 142 1.58 10.86 5.73
C LEU A 142 0.21 10.85 5.04
N MET A 143 0.01 9.93 4.09
CA MET A 143 -1.28 9.74 3.44
C MET A 143 -2.36 9.35 4.44
N MET A 144 -2.12 8.40 5.34
CA MET A 144 -3.09 7.97 6.35
C MET A 144 -3.50 9.11 7.29
N ILE A 145 -2.55 9.93 7.73
CA ILE A 145 -2.80 11.05 8.65
C ILE A 145 -3.58 12.19 7.96
N THR A 146 -3.33 12.41 6.67
CA THR A 146 -3.93 13.54 5.93
C THR A 146 -5.30 13.23 5.33
N ARG A 147 -5.79 12.00 5.44
CA ARG A 147 -7.09 11.55 4.91
C ARG A 147 -8.09 11.29 6.04
N SER A 148 -9.31 11.78 5.87
CA SER A 148 -10.39 11.60 6.85
C SER A 148 -11.26 10.38 6.59
N LYS A 149 -11.25 9.81 5.37
CA LYS A 149 -12.09 8.68 5.00
C LYS A 149 -11.37 7.34 5.12
N ALA A 150 -12.11 6.30 5.53
CA ALA A 150 -11.57 4.96 5.79
C ALA A 150 -10.90 4.32 4.56
N VAL A 151 -11.53 4.39 3.37
CA VAL A 151 -10.99 3.75 2.15
C VAL A 151 -9.60 4.29 1.77
N PRO A 152 -9.35 5.60 1.70
CA PRO A 152 -7.99 6.12 1.48
C PRO A 152 -7.00 5.74 2.59
N GLN A 153 -7.43 5.65 3.86
CA GLN A 153 -6.57 5.21 4.96
C GLN A 153 -6.17 3.76 4.82
N VAL A 154 -7.10 2.88 4.44
CA VAL A 154 -6.81 1.46 4.15
C VAL A 154 -5.83 1.34 3.00
N ILE A 155 -6.01 2.10 1.90
CA ILE A 155 -5.07 2.10 0.78
C ILE A 155 -3.69 2.61 1.22
N GLY A 156 -3.63 3.63 2.09
CA GLY A 156 -2.39 4.10 2.70
C GLY A 156 -1.68 3.01 3.50
N PHE A 157 -2.43 2.27 4.31
CA PHE A 157 -1.89 1.14 5.08
C PHE A 157 -1.33 0.02 4.18
N LEU A 158 -2.07 -0.35 3.13
CA LEU A 158 -1.62 -1.32 2.14
C LEU A 158 -0.37 -0.85 1.36
N SER A 159 -0.29 0.45 1.06
CA SER A 159 0.89 1.06 0.44
C SER A 159 2.11 1.04 1.39
N MET A 160 1.90 1.28 2.69
CA MET A 160 2.93 1.17 3.72
C MET A 160 3.49 -0.26 3.77
N GLU A 161 2.61 -1.25 3.77
CA GLU A 161 2.98 -2.66 3.77
C GLU A 161 3.79 -3.03 2.51
N ASN A 162 3.44 -2.48 1.32
CA ASN A 162 4.24 -2.64 0.10
C ASN A 162 5.68 -2.13 0.28
N GLY A 163 5.84 -0.96 0.95
CA GLY A 163 7.15 -0.41 1.28
C GLY A 163 7.95 -1.30 2.23
N LEU A 164 7.31 -1.83 3.26
CA LEU A 164 7.94 -2.77 4.21
C LEU A 164 8.35 -4.08 3.54
N PHE A 165 7.48 -4.63 2.69
CA PHE A 165 7.76 -5.86 1.95
C PHE A 165 8.94 -5.67 0.97
N PHE A 166 9.00 -4.52 0.29
CA PHE A 166 10.13 -4.18 -0.58
C PHE A 166 11.44 -4.06 0.22
N ALA A 167 11.40 -3.39 1.39
CA ALA A 167 12.56 -3.32 2.29
C ALA A 167 13.03 -4.70 2.71
N ALA A 168 12.10 -5.55 3.15
CA ALA A 168 12.38 -6.88 3.63
C ALA A 168 12.96 -7.78 2.52
N THR A 169 12.35 -7.78 1.33
CA THR A 169 12.83 -8.58 0.19
C THR A 169 14.22 -8.14 -0.26
N ALA A 170 14.48 -6.83 -0.30
CA ALA A 170 15.77 -6.27 -0.68
C ALA A 170 16.86 -6.52 0.38
N ALA A 171 16.51 -6.44 1.68
CA ALA A 171 17.44 -6.62 2.79
C ALA A 171 17.85 -8.07 3.01
N THR A 172 16.90 -8.98 2.86
CA THR A 172 17.09 -10.40 3.21
C THR A 172 17.37 -11.29 2.00
N TYR A 173 17.34 -10.70 0.79
CA TYR A 173 17.39 -11.49 -0.46
C TYR A 173 16.32 -12.59 -0.51
N GLY A 174 15.16 -12.31 0.08
CA GLY A 174 14.01 -13.19 0.05
C GLY A 174 14.04 -14.33 1.07
N MET A 175 14.44 -14.07 2.31
CA MET A 175 14.31 -15.06 3.38
C MET A 175 12.88 -15.61 3.47
N PRO A 176 12.67 -16.94 3.53
CA PRO A 176 11.34 -17.56 3.54
C PRO A 176 10.41 -16.97 4.61
N MET A 177 10.89 -16.79 5.83
CA MET A 177 10.12 -16.25 6.96
C MET A 177 9.55 -14.85 6.71
N VAL A 178 10.29 -13.99 5.99
CA VAL A 178 9.83 -12.63 5.64
C VAL A 178 8.72 -12.69 4.61
N VAL A 179 8.83 -13.59 3.66
CA VAL A 179 7.80 -13.83 2.63
C VAL A 179 6.52 -14.36 3.25
N GLU A 180 6.63 -15.34 4.16
CA GLU A 180 5.48 -15.90 4.88
C GLU A 180 4.77 -14.86 5.73
N LEU A 181 5.53 -13.99 6.43
CA LEU A 181 4.98 -12.90 7.20
C LEU A 181 4.22 -11.89 6.31
N GLY A 182 4.79 -11.52 5.16
CA GLY A 182 4.14 -10.64 4.20
C GLY A 182 2.81 -11.21 3.69
N ILE A 183 2.80 -12.50 3.32
CA ILE A 183 1.58 -13.20 2.90
C ILE A 183 0.52 -13.23 4.02
N ALA A 184 0.94 -13.55 5.26
CA ALA A 184 0.03 -13.58 6.40
C ALA A 184 -0.58 -12.19 6.66
N LEU A 185 0.20 -11.13 6.48
CA LEU A 185 -0.24 -9.75 6.64
C LEU A 185 -1.21 -9.33 5.53
N ASP A 186 -0.96 -9.72 4.27
CA ASP A 186 -1.88 -9.50 3.15
C ASP A 186 -3.24 -10.17 3.37
N VAL A 187 -3.25 -11.43 3.88
CA VAL A 187 -4.46 -12.16 4.21
C VAL A 187 -5.21 -11.49 5.37
N LEU A 188 -4.48 -11.08 6.42
CA LEU A 188 -5.06 -10.38 7.57
C LEU A 188 -5.74 -9.08 7.12
N ILE A 189 -5.09 -8.29 6.28
CA ILE A 189 -5.66 -7.05 5.74
C ILE A 189 -6.88 -7.34 4.88
N GLY A 190 -6.83 -8.36 4.04
CA GLY A 190 -7.98 -8.81 3.25
C GLY A 190 -9.18 -9.14 4.14
N VAL A 191 -8.95 -9.86 5.24
CA VAL A 191 -10.00 -10.19 6.23
C VAL A 191 -10.51 -8.95 6.95
N LEU A 192 -9.63 -8.00 7.32
CA LEU A 192 -10.04 -6.74 7.95
C LEU A 192 -10.90 -5.89 7.01
N ILE A 193 -10.51 -5.77 5.73
CA ILE A 193 -11.31 -5.05 4.72
C ILE A 193 -12.69 -5.69 4.58
N LEU A 194 -12.76 -7.02 4.49
CA LEU A 194 -14.03 -7.75 4.43
C LEU A 194 -14.84 -7.56 5.71
N GLY A 195 -14.21 -7.60 6.88
CA GLY A 195 -14.86 -7.40 8.18
C GLY A 195 -15.47 -6.00 8.29
N VAL A 196 -14.71 -4.95 7.98
CA VAL A 196 -15.20 -3.56 7.97
C VAL A 196 -16.36 -3.42 6.97
N PHE A 197 -16.25 -4.03 5.80
CA PHE A 197 -17.30 -4.02 4.79
C PHE A 197 -18.59 -4.70 5.28
N MET A 198 -18.49 -5.88 5.91
CA MET A 198 -19.62 -6.57 6.47
C MET A 198 -20.28 -5.80 7.63
N PHE A 199 -19.46 -5.13 8.46
CA PHE A 199 -19.95 -4.29 9.53
C PHE A 199 -20.73 -3.08 9.01
N GLN A 200 -20.20 -2.38 8.01
CA GLN A 200 -20.87 -1.23 7.38
C GLN A 200 -22.18 -1.63 6.66
N ILE A 201 -22.19 -2.80 6.00
CA ILE A 201 -23.43 -3.31 5.41
C ILE A 201 -24.49 -3.53 6.50
N ARG A 202 -24.12 -4.18 7.61
CA ARG A 202 -25.02 -4.44 8.71
C ARG A 202 -25.59 -3.16 9.29
N GLU A 203 -24.77 -2.17 9.53
CA GLU A 203 -25.17 -0.86 10.07
C GLU A 203 -26.15 -0.12 9.16
N GLN A 204 -25.97 -0.20 7.83
CA GLN A 204 -26.92 0.35 6.87
C GLN A 204 -28.25 -0.41 6.83
N PHE A 205 -28.24 -1.74 7.01
CA PHE A 205 -29.47 -2.52 7.07
C PHE A 205 -30.23 -2.33 8.39
N ASP A 206 -29.54 -2.16 9.52
CA ASP A 206 -30.17 -1.83 10.80
C ASP A 206 -30.80 -0.42 10.80
N SER A 207 -30.27 0.52 10.00
CA SER A 207 -30.85 1.87 9.81
C SER A 207 -32.06 1.89 8.87
N LEU A 208 -32.28 0.83 8.10
CA LEU A 208 -33.46 0.60 7.26
C LEU A 208 -34.58 -0.15 8.00
N ASP A 209 -34.46 -0.35 9.31
CA ASP A 209 -35.54 -0.95 10.12
C ASP A 209 -36.74 0.02 10.12
N ILE A 210 -37.79 -0.42 9.44
CA ILE A 210 -39.04 0.30 9.15
C ILE A 210 -39.74 0.76 10.45
N ARG A 211 -39.35 0.25 11.62
CA ARG A 211 -39.86 0.64 12.94
C ARG A 211 -39.62 2.12 13.29
N HIS A 212 -38.65 2.78 12.68
CA HIS A 212 -38.45 4.21 12.83
C HIS A 212 -39.44 5.06 12.00
N LEU A 213 -40.06 4.49 10.97
CA LEU A 213 -41.09 5.16 10.16
C LEU A 213 -42.48 5.06 10.81
N GLU A 214 -42.73 4.07 11.66
CA GLU A 214 -43.98 3.95 12.41
C GLU A 214 -44.14 5.03 13.49
N LYS A 215 -43.03 5.51 14.06
CA LYS A 215 -43.04 6.56 15.09
C LYS A 215 -43.35 7.96 14.54
N LEU A 216 -43.24 8.17 13.23
CA LEU A 216 -43.57 9.45 12.57
C LEU A 216 -45.03 9.54 12.14
N LYS A 217 -45.87 8.52 12.42
CA LYS A 217 -47.26 8.44 11.99
C LYS A 217 -48.26 8.62 13.16
N GLU A 218 -47.78 8.87 14.37
CA GLU A 218 -48.59 9.04 15.58
C GLU A 218 -48.63 10.47 16.14
N ASP A 219 -48.27 11.50 15.33
CA ASP A 219 -48.49 12.93 15.65
C ASP A 219 -49.47 13.57 14.68
#